data_02a540202b07a4f18e1d5398bf6a8c57
#
_entry.id   02a540202b07a4f18e1d5398bf6a8c57
#
_cell.length_a   1.000
_cell.length_b   1.000
_cell.length_c   1.000
_cell.angle_alpha   90.00
_cell.angle_beta   90.00
_cell.angle_gamma   90.00
#
_symmetry.space_group_name_H-M   'P 1'
#
loop_
_entity.id
_entity.type
_entity.pdbx_description
1 polymer ?
#
loop_
_entity_poly.entity_id
_entity_poly.type
_entity_poly.pdbx_seq_one_letter_code
_entity_poly.pdbx_strand_id
1 'polypeptide(L)'
;MPPNYKRLQEKITFDALMGTLSEEFAQLPDHRRANSSYALADVLRSAFAMFSLKSPSLLAFKELTKQEEKNLKAIYQIQSIPSDTQMRTTLDPFSPAPLRTLFAKLFHKLSEAGVIKGYEYWKSQLLISIDGVEHFCSTKVHCNHCTTRAHRNGETSYHHSGLAAVVVHPDQEEVFTLDFEPILNADGSQKNDCERNAAKRLCQDLHERYPDLKPILVEDALYANAPHIRQITGYGWLFVLNVKPDSHESLERQFAGRRASGQVKELRITDPKGIKHYYAWTNELCLCESALDVTVNYLLYEQTDKQGKVTRWTWIANIPLNARSVEPVMRAGRARWKIENETFNTLKNQGYNFEHNYGHGQQNLATVLALLMFLAFTVDQMIQRCWRVFRQVRGGLRTKAKLWDMVRSLFKVQQFPTMDALYRQIADLYDIQLC
;
A
#
# COMPACT_ATOMS: atom_id res chain seq x y z
N MET A 1 4.95 23.21 25.15
CA MET A 1 5.81 22.01 25.22
C MET A 1 5.56 21.18 23.96
N PRO A 2 6.58 20.66 23.29
CA PRO A 2 6.34 19.74 22.18
C PRO A 2 5.55 18.52 22.69
N PRO A 3 4.59 18.00 21.94
CA PRO A 3 3.81 16.86 22.37
C PRO A 3 4.75 15.67 22.62
N ASN A 4 4.49 14.93 23.71
CA ASN A 4 5.25 13.71 24.01
C ASN A 4 4.84 12.60 23.03
N TYR A 5 5.40 12.65 21.82
CA TYR A 5 5.11 11.70 20.74
C TYR A 5 5.31 10.23 21.15
N LYS A 6 6.29 9.93 22.01
CA LYS A 6 6.48 8.57 22.51
C LYS A 6 5.23 8.04 23.21
N ARG A 7 4.66 8.85 24.11
CA ARG A 7 3.41 8.50 24.82
C ARG A 7 2.21 8.38 23.88
N LEU A 8 2.15 9.19 22.81
CA LEU A 8 1.08 9.12 21.83
C LEU A 8 1.21 7.87 20.94
N GLN A 9 2.43 7.53 20.55
CA GLN A 9 2.70 6.30 19.78
C GLN A 9 2.34 5.03 20.57
N GLU A 10 2.62 5.00 21.88
CA GLU A 10 2.27 3.88 22.77
C GLU A 10 0.75 3.64 22.87
N LYS A 11 -0.09 4.62 22.52
CA LYS A 11 -1.54 4.49 22.44
C LYS A 11 -2.02 3.85 21.13
N ILE A 12 -1.15 3.71 20.11
CA ILE A 12 -1.47 3.01 18.86
C ILE A 12 -1.28 1.51 19.12
N THR A 13 -2.32 0.88 19.63
CA THR A 13 -2.40 -0.58 19.86
C THR A 13 -3.43 -1.18 18.92
N PHE A 14 -3.44 -2.51 18.78
CA PHE A 14 -4.48 -3.19 18.01
C PHE A 14 -5.88 -2.84 18.52
N ASP A 15 -6.10 -2.93 19.83
CA ASP A 15 -7.41 -2.72 20.45
C ASP A 15 -7.91 -1.28 20.21
N ALA A 16 -7.01 -0.27 20.29
CA ALA A 16 -7.36 1.12 20.01
C ALA A 16 -7.69 1.35 18.52
N LEU A 17 -6.95 0.72 17.59
CA LEU A 17 -7.22 0.81 16.15
C LEU A 17 -8.52 0.09 15.79
N MET A 18 -8.77 -1.08 16.39
CA MET A 18 -10.00 -1.82 16.19
C MET A 18 -11.22 -1.04 16.70
N GLY A 19 -11.10 -0.38 17.87
CA GLY A 19 -12.14 0.52 18.39
C GLY A 19 -12.48 1.61 17.37
N THR A 20 -11.47 2.28 16.82
CA THR A 20 -11.66 3.30 15.78
C THR A 20 -12.36 2.74 14.53
N LEU A 21 -11.85 1.63 13.98
CA LEU A 21 -12.46 1.03 12.80
C LEU A 21 -13.88 0.55 13.08
N SER A 22 -14.15 0.05 14.30
CA SER A 22 -15.47 -0.38 14.69
C SER A 22 -16.49 0.76 14.72
N GLU A 23 -16.09 1.92 15.24
CA GLU A 23 -16.90 3.14 15.21
C GLU A 23 -17.18 3.63 13.78
N GLU A 24 -16.13 3.66 12.95
CA GLU A 24 -16.26 4.05 11.55
C GLU A 24 -17.15 3.09 10.75
N PHE A 25 -16.98 1.77 10.92
CA PHE A 25 -17.86 0.78 10.28
C PHE A 25 -19.33 0.91 10.68
N ALA A 26 -19.61 1.35 11.92
CA ALA A 26 -20.97 1.60 12.38
C ALA A 26 -21.61 2.84 11.76
N GLN A 27 -20.81 3.77 11.25
CA GLN A 27 -21.28 5.01 10.60
C GLN A 27 -21.44 4.86 9.08
N LEU A 28 -20.96 3.75 8.49
CA LEU A 28 -21.08 3.55 7.05
C LEU A 28 -22.53 3.35 6.63
N PRO A 29 -22.97 3.92 5.50
CA PRO A 29 -24.35 3.83 5.04
C PRO A 29 -24.72 2.39 4.70
N ASP A 30 -25.76 1.87 5.34
CA ASP A 30 -26.30 0.54 5.02
C ASP A 30 -27.24 0.67 3.81
N HIS A 31 -26.89 0.01 2.72
CA HIS A 31 -27.67 -0.02 1.48
C HIS A 31 -28.89 -0.93 1.55
N ARG A 32 -29.04 -1.69 2.64
CA ARG A 32 -30.11 -2.68 2.83
C ARG A 32 -31.28 -2.09 3.60
N ARG A 33 -32.38 -2.81 3.63
CA ARG A 33 -33.58 -2.46 4.41
C ARG A 33 -33.33 -2.59 5.92
N ALA A 34 -34.04 -1.81 6.71
CA ALA A 34 -33.88 -1.76 8.18
C ALA A 34 -34.13 -3.08 8.90
N ASN A 35 -34.81 -4.05 8.28
CA ASN A 35 -35.10 -5.38 8.85
C ASN A 35 -34.04 -6.44 8.52
N SER A 36 -32.83 -6.06 8.15
CA SER A 36 -31.73 -6.98 7.86
C SER A 36 -31.32 -7.76 9.12
N SER A 37 -31.11 -9.07 8.98
CA SER A 37 -30.77 -9.99 10.11
C SER A 37 -29.44 -9.68 10.79
N TYR A 38 -28.53 -9.01 10.10
CA TYR A 38 -27.20 -8.63 10.58
C TYR A 38 -26.92 -7.16 10.28
N ALA A 39 -26.34 -6.43 11.23
CA ALA A 39 -25.87 -5.09 10.98
C ALA A 39 -24.72 -5.09 9.94
N LEU A 40 -24.68 -4.12 9.03
CA LEU A 40 -23.57 -3.97 8.08
C LEU A 40 -22.22 -3.90 8.79
N ALA A 41 -22.17 -3.19 9.91
CA ALA A 41 -20.98 -3.08 10.74
C ALA A 41 -20.43 -4.45 11.20
N ASP A 42 -21.31 -5.38 11.59
CA ASP A 42 -20.88 -6.73 12.00
C ASP A 42 -20.34 -7.54 10.82
N VAL A 43 -20.93 -7.36 9.63
CA VAL A 43 -20.43 -8.00 8.41
C VAL A 43 -19.04 -7.47 8.02
N LEU A 44 -18.85 -6.15 8.08
CA LEU A 44 -17.56 -5.51 7.80
C LEU A 44 -16.49 -5.89 8.84
N ARG A 45 -16.83 -5.88 10.15
CA ARG A 45 -15.93 -6.34 11.22
C ARG A 45 -15.53 -7.80 11.05
N SER A 46 -16.47 -8.65 10.65
CA SER A 46 -16.21 -10.09 10.42
C SER A 46 -15.26 -10.29 9.23
N ALA A 47 -15.49 -9.60 8.13
CA ALA A 47 -14.60 -9.66 6.97
C ALA A 47 -13.21 -9.06 7.26
N PHE A 48 -13.13 -7.97 8.03
CA PHE A 48 -11.86 -7.41 8.52
C PHE A 48 -11.14 -8.42 9.43
N ALA A 49 -11.84 -9.04 10.39
CA ALA A 49 -11.29 -10.02 11.32
C ALA A 49 -10.71 -11.23 10.59
N MET A 50 -11.36 -11.70 9.52
CA MET A 50 -10.86 -12.77 8.68
C MET A 50 -9.45 -12.47 8.15
N PHE A 51 -9.23 -11.26 7.61
CA PHE A 51 -7.91 -10.86 7.10
C PHE A 51 -6.92 -10.53 8.21
N SER A 52 -7.36 -9.92 9.29
CA SER A 52 -6.53 -9.63 10.47
C SER A 52 -5.99 -10.91 11.12
N LEU A 53 -6.80 -11.97 11.22
CA LEU A 53 -6.40 -13.29 11.74
C LEU A 53 -5.67 -14.15 10.70
N LYS A 54 -5.51 -13.68 9.46
CA LYS A 54 -4.90 -14.44 8.37
C LYS A 54 -5.62 -15.78 8.11
N SER A 55 -6.96 -15.76 8.15
CA SER A 55 -7.76 -16.93 7.81
C SER A 55 -7.58 -17.29 6.34
N PRO A 56 -7.31 -18.55 5.99
CA PRO A 56 -6.96 -18.92 4.62
C PRO A 56 -8.14 -18.87 3.66
N SER A 57 -9.38 -18.84 4.15
CA SER A 57 -10.59 -18.77 3.32
C SER A 57 -11.81 -18.37 4.15
N LEU A 58 -12.90 -17.98 3.49
CA LEU A 58 -14.20 -17.77 4.13
C LEU A 58 -14.74 -19.03 4.80
N LEU A 59 -14.49 -20.21 4.22
CA LEU A 59 -14.89 -21.48 4.82
C LEU A 59 -14.16 -21.73 6.15
N ALA A 60 -12.85 -21.51 6.18
CA ALA A 60 -12.08 -21.64 7.42
C ALA A 60 -12.51 -20.63 8.49
N PHE A 61 -12.97 -19.43 8.08
CA PHE A 61 -13.55 -18.46 9.01
C PHE A 61 -14.96 -18.83 9.47
N LYS A 62 -15.70 -19.65 8.72
CA LYS A 62 -17.03 -20.14 9.11
C LYS A 62 -16.97 -21.24 10.18
N GLU A 63 -15.96 -22.11 10.12
CA GLU A 63 -15.80 -23.25 11.04
C GLU A 63 -15.18 -22.81 12.37
N LEU A 64 -15.87 -21.90 13.06
CA LEU A 64 -15.41 -21.31 14.31
C LEU A 64 -15.69 -22.21 15.51
N THR A 65 -14.73 -22.29 16.42
CA THR A 65 -14.96 -22.88 17.76
C THR A 65 -15.78 -21.90 18.63
N LYS A 66 -16.36 -22.42 19.72
CA LYS A 66 -17.06 -21.57 20.72
C LYS A 66 -16.15 -20.47 21.30
N GLN A 67 -14.84 -20.71 21.38
CA GLN A 67 -13.89 -19.73 21.89
C GLN A 67 -13.57 -18.66 20.86
N GLU A 68 -13.43 -19.05 19.59
CA GLU A 68 -13.27 -18.09 18.50
C GLU A 68 -14.45 -17.12 18.41
N GLU A 69 -15.69 -17.61 18.53
CA GLU A 69 -16.87 -16.73 18.55
C GLU A 69 -16.82 -15.72 19.69
N LYS A 70 -16.42 -16.15 20.91
CA LYS A 70 -16.28 -15.26 22.07
C LYS A 70 -15.20 -14.21 21.83
N ASN A 71 -14.05 -14.62 21.26
CA ASN A 71 -12.95 -13.73 20.95
C ASN A 71 -13.30 -12.73 19.84
N LEU A 72 -14.04 -13.15 18.80
CA LEU A 72 -14.54 -12.26 17.78
C LEU A 72 -15.47 -11.19 18.36
N LYS A 73 -16.33 -11.55 19.30
CA LYS A 73 -17.21 -10.61 20.00
C LYS A 73 -16.42 -9.64 20.88
N ALA A 74 -15.46 -10.14 21.66
CA ALA A 74 -14.70 -9.31 22.60
C ALA A 74 -13.69 -8.40 21.89
N ILE A 75 -12.86 -8.95 20.99
CA ILE A 75 -11.71 -8.26 20.39
C ILE A 75 -12.12 -7.44 19.17
N TYR A 76 -12.98 -8.02 18.29
CA TYR A 76 -13.42 -7.35 17.07
C TYR A 76 -14.78 -6.65 17.19
N GLN A 77 -15.39 -6.68 18.40
CA GLN A 77 -16.66 -6.00 18.72
C GLN A 77 -17.82 -6.43 17.81
N ILE A 78 -17.82 -7.68 17.36
CA ILE A 78 -18.86 -8.26 16.51
C ILE A 78 -20.01 -8.72 17.41
N GLN A 79 -21.22 -8.21 17.19
CA GLN A 79 -22.39 -8.65 17.97
C GLN A 79 -22.99 -9.94 17.41
N SER A 80 -23.12 -10.02 16.10
CA SER A 80 -23.68 -11.17 15.38
C SER A 80 -22.77 -11.58 14.23
N ILE A 81 -22.23 -12.80 14.29
CA ILE A 81 -21.29 -13.31 13.27
C ILE A 81 -22.08 -13.81 12.07
N PRO A 82 -21.93 -13.23 10.86
CA PRO A 82 -22.66 -13.68 9.68
C PRO A 82 -22.09 -14.99 9.14
N SER A 83 -22.91 -15.77 8.44
CA SER A 83 -22.43 -16.87 7.63
C SER A 83 -21.64 -16.36 6.42
N ASP A 84 -20.86 -17.24 5.78
CA ASP A 84 -20.12 -16.91 4.55
C ASP A 84 -21.02 -16.42 3.43
N THR A 85 -22.19 -17.04 3.24
CA THR A 85 -23.19 -16.61 2.27
C THR A 85 -23.73 -15.23 2.59
N GLN A 86 -24.06 -14.96 3.85
CA GLN A 86 -24.56 -13.63 4.27
C GLN A 86 -23.47 -12.55 4.14
N MET A 87 -22.22 -12.88 4.46
CA MET A 87 -21.11 -11.97 4.23
C MET A 87 -20.99 -11.59 2.76
N ARG A 88 -20.97 -12.57 1.85
CA ARG A 88 -20.90 -12.33 0.40
C ARG A 88 -22.08 -11.53 -0.12
N THR A 89 -23.30 -11.94 0.20
CA THR A 89 -24.52 -11.25 -0.31
C THR A 89 -24.70 -9.86 0.24
N THR A 90 -24.14 -9.56 1.44
CA THR A 90 -24.16 -8.21 2.01
C THR A 90 -23.07 -7.33 1.40
N LEU A 91 -21.85 -7.85 1.21
CA LEU A 91 -20.74 -7.04 0.73
C LEU A 91 -20.73 -6.84 -0.79
N ASP A 92 -21.38 -7.72 -1.54
CA ASP A 92 -21.38 -7.62 -3.02
C ASP A 92 -22.05 -6.33 -3.55
N PRO A 93 -23.24 -5.91 -3.10
CA PRO A 93 -23.82 -4.64 -3.52
C PRO A 93 -23.25 -3.41 -2.77
N PHE A 94 -22.40 -3.59 -1.77
CA PHE A 94 -21.84 -2.49 -0.99
C PHE A 94 -20.82 -1.68 -1.81
N SER A 95 -20.98 -0.35 -1.83
CA SER A 95 -20.03 0.54 -2.51
C SER A 95 -18.65 0.51 -1.84
N PRO A 96 -17.56 0.34 -2.58
CA PRO A 96 -16.19 0.37 -2.01
C PRO A 96 -15.74 1.77 -1.57
N ALA A 97 -16.33 2.84 -2.11
CA ALA A 97 -15.87 4.21 -1.88
C ALA A 97 -15.81 4.62 -0.39
N PRO A 98 -16.79 4.30 0.48
CA PRO A 98 -16.71 4.63 1.89
C PRO A 98 -15.56 3.94 2.64
N LEU A 99 -15.15 2.73 2.23
CA LEU A 99 -14.01 2.04 2.86
C LEU A 99 -12.68 2.75 2.58
N ARG A 100 -12.55 3.39 1.43
CA ARG A 100 -11.33 4.12 1.06
C ARG A 100 -11.06 5.30 1.98
N THR A 101 -12.10 5.92 2.55
CA THR A 101 -11.93 7.04 3.51
C THR A 101 -11.29 6.61 4.82
N LEU A 102 -11.36 5.33 5.18
CA LEU A 102 -10.81 4.79 6.42
C LEU A 102 -9.27 4.82 6.45
N PHE A 103 -8.62 4.77 5.30
CA PHE A 103 -7.17 4.95 5.23
C PHE A 103 -6.75 6.34 5.72
N ALA A 104 -7.50 7.39 5.38
CA ALA A 104 -7.23 8.74 5.87
C ALA A 104 -7.39 8.84 7.39
N LYS A 105 -8.38 8.16 7.97
CA LYS A 105 -8.57 8.10 9.43
C LYS A 105 -7.37 7.45 10.12
N LEU A 106 -6.87 6.35 9.57
CA LEU A 106 -5.67 5.66 10.09
C LEU A 106 -4.41 6.52 9.92
N PHE A 107 -4.23 7.14 8.77
CA PHE A 107 -3.09 8.04 8.52
C PHE A 107 -3.10 9.26 9.44
N HIS A 108 -4.27 9.83 9.72
CA HIS A 108 -4.41 10.95 10.66
C HIS A 108 -3.93 10.57 12.07
N LYS A 109 -4.29 9.37 12.55
CA LYS A 109 -3.79 8.87 13.85
C LYS A 109 -2.26 8.75 13.90
N LEU A 110 -1.63 8.29 12.81
CA LEU A 110 -0.17 8.25 12.70
C LEU A 110 0.44 9.65 12.73
N SER A 111 -0.21 10.60 12.07
CA SER A 111 0.24 12.00 12.02
C SER A 111 0.14 12.67 13.39
N GLU A 112 -0.99 12.53 14.09
CA GLU A 112 -1.20 13.04 15.45
C GLU A 112 -0.20 12.44 16.45
N ALA A 113 0.12 11.16 16.31
CA ALA A 113 1.13 10.47 17.11
C ALA A 113 2.57 10.83 16.71
N GLY A 114 2.77 11.68 15.70
CA GLY A 114 4.09 12.11 15.24
C GLY A 114 4.89 11.00 14.53
N VAL A 115 4.26 9.88 14.17
CA VAL A 115 4.93 8.78 13.47
C VAL A 115 5.38 9.21 12.09
N ILE A 116 4.54 9.98 11.40
CA ILE A 116 4.78 10.45 10.04
C ILE A 116 6.01 11.36 9.93
N LYS A 117 6.37 12.07 11.00
CA LYS A 117 7.63 12.85 11.04
C LYS A 117 8.87 11.99 10.81
N GLY A 118 8.85 10.72 11.21
CA GLY A 118 9.92 9.77 10.94
C GLY A 118 9.98 9.27 9.48
N TYR A 119 9.01 9.65 8.67
CA TYR A 119 8.91 9.37 7.24
C TYR A 119 9.16 10.60 6.36
N GLU A 120 9.37 11.78 6.96
CA GLU A 120 9.79 12.96 6.22
C GLU A 120 11.14 12.71 5.56
N TYR A 121 11.21 12.98 4.27
CA TYR A 121 12.40 12.66 3.48
C TYR A 121 13.13 13.91 2.96
N TRP A 122 12.48 14.71 2.15
CA TRP A 122 13.06 15.90 1.53
C TRP A 122 12.24 17.12 1.92
N LYS A 123 12.85 18.10 2.63
CA LYS A 123 12.17 19.33 3.08
C LYS A 123 10.80 19.07 3.71
N SER A 124 10.75 18.08 4.62
CA SER A 124 9.52 17.62 5.31
C SER A 124 8.44 17.03 4.38
N GLN A 125 8.78 16.61 3.17
CA GLN A 125 7.89 15.91 2.25
C GLN A 125 7.98 14.41 2.41
N LEU A 126 6.91 13.70 2.09
CA LEU A 126 6.83 12.24 2.18
C LEU A 126 7.04 11.61 0.79
N LEU A 127 7.72 10.47 0.76
CA LEU A 127 7.73 9.64 -0.45
C LEU A 127 6.44 8.83 -0.51
N ILE A 128 5.73 8.93 -1.61
CA ILE A 128 4.54 8.12 -1.89
C ILE A 128 4.79 7.31 -3.16
N SER A 129 4.77 5.99 -3.02
CA SER A 129 4.82 5.10 -4.17
C SER A 129 3.40 4.76 -4.63
N ILE A 130 3.17 4.85 -5.94
CA ILE A 130 1.94 4.38 -6.59
C ILE A 130 2.33 3.26 -7.53
N ASP A 131 1.62 2.13 -7.44
CA ASP A 131 1.87 0.99 -8.32
C ASP A 131 0.62 0.10 -8.42
N GLY A 132 0.50 -0.62 -9.54
CA GLY A 132 -0.62 -1.52 -9.81
C GLY A 132 -0.43 -2.90 -9.24
N VAL A 133 -1.53 -3.52 -8.81
CA VAL A 133 -1.54 -4.92 -8.40
C VAL A 133 -2.81 -5.61 -8.88
N GLU A 134 -2.65 -6.80 -9.45
CA GLU A 134 -3.74 -7.70 -9.77
C GLU A 134 -4.00 -8.63 -8.58
N HIS A 135 -5.27 -8.78 -8.19
CA HIS A 135 -5.66 -9.62 -7.05
C HIS A 135 -6.64 -10.73 -7.41
N PHE A 136 -7.11 -10.76 -8.66
CA PHE A 136 -7.98 -11.81 -9.16
C PHE A 136 -7.74 -12.01 -10.66
N CYS A 137 -7.65 -13.27 -11.07
CA CYS A 137 -7.63 -13.69 -12.48
C CYS A 137 -8.39 -15.01 -12.64
N SER A 138 -9.25 -15.09 -13.65
CA SER A 138 -9.97 -16.32 -13.98
C SER A 138 -10.35 -16.34 -15.46
N THR A 139 -10.45 -17.53 -16.04
CA THR A 139 -11.02 -17.72 -17.38
C THR A 139 -12.49 -18.13 -17.35
N LYS A 140 -13.06 -18.39 -16.15
CA LYS A 140 -14.42 -18.89 -15.96
C LYS A 140 -15.30 -17.97 -15.11
N VAL A 141 -14.76 -17.46 -14.00
CA VAL A 141 -15.50 -16.63 -13.05
C VAL A 141 -15.29 -15.18 -13.42
N HIS A 142 -16.38 -14.43 -13.58
CA HIS A 142 -16.34 -13.02 -13.95
C HIS A 142 -17.59 -12.26 -13.50
N CYS A 143 -17.51 -10.95 -13.48
CA CYS A 143 -18.60 -10.01 -13.27
C CYS A 143 -18.49 -8.84 -14.26
N ASN A 144 -19.47 -7.93 -14.22
CA ASN A 144 -19.49 -6.76 -15.10
C ASN A 144 -18.36 -5.75 -14.83
N HIS A 145 -17.70 -5.84 -13.68
CA HIS A 145 -16.60 -4.95 -13.28
C HIS A 145 -15.22 -5.50 -13.63
N CYS A 146 -15.13 -6.77 -14.08
CA CYS A 146 -13.86 -7.34 -14.51
C CYS A 146 -13.31 -6.62 -15.74
N THR A 147 -12.04 -6.32 -15.73
CA THR A 147 -11.30 -6.04 -16.96
C THR A 147 -11.04 -7.33 -17.71
N THR A 148 -10.95 -7.26 -19.03
CA THR A 148 -10.80 -8.46 -19.89
C THR A 148 -9.48 -8.41 -20.64
N ARG A 149 -8.86 -9.58 -20.84
CA ARG A 149 -7.67 -9.75 -21.66
C ARG A 149 -7.87 -10.91 -22.63
N ALA A 150 -7.83 -10.62 -23.92
CA ALA A 150 -7.85 -11.65 -24.97
C ALA A 150 -6.44 -12.23 -25.15
N HIS A 151 -6.35 -13.55 -25.19
CA HIS A 151 -5.12 -14.30 -25.42
C HIS A 151 -5.01 -14.77 -26.87
N ARG A 152 -3.79 -15.02 -27.32
CA ARG A 152 -3.52 -15.49 -28.73
C ARG A 152 -4.17 -16.83 -29.06
N ASN A 153 -4.48 -17.65 -28.06
CA ASN A 153 -5.17 -18.93 -28.21
C ASN A 153 -6.70 -18.80 -28.30
N GLY A 154 -7.23 -17.57 -28.34
CA GLY A 154 -8.68 -17.30 -28.42
C GLY A 154 -9.39 -17.30 -27.06
N GLU A 155 -8.72 -17.64 -25.95
CA GLU A 155 -9.32 -17.55 -24.62
C GLU A 155 -9.38 -16.10 -24.14
N THR A 156 -10.35 -15.82 -23.26
CA THR A 156 -10.46 -14.54 -22.54
C THR A 156 -10.26 -14.77 -21.06
N SER A 157 -9.40 -13.99 -20.44
CA SER A 157 -9.29 -13.94 -18.98
C SER A 157 -9.90 -12.65 -18.41
N TYR A 158 -10.41 -12.77 -17.21
CA TYR A 158 -11.12 -11.75 -16.46
C TYR A 158 -10.32 -11.40 -15.21
N HIS A 159 -10.15 -10.10 -14.94
CA HIS A 159 -9.23 -9.64 -13.93
C HIS A 159 -9.87 -8.59 -13.03
N HIS A 160 -9.49 -8.60 -11.74
CA HIS A 160 -9.61 -7.45 -10.86
C HIS A 160 -8.22 -6.99 -10.44
N SER A 161 -7.98 -5.70 -10.60
CA SER A 161 -6.74 -5.03 -10.24
C SER A 161 -7.03 -3.65 -9.63
N GLY A 162 -6.04 -3.03 -9.06
CA GLY A 162 -6.15 -1.67 -8.55
C GLY A 162 -4.78 -1.05 -8.36
N LEU A 163 -4.77 0.26 -8.13
CA LEU A 163 -3.58 1.03 -7.77
C LEU A 163 -3.56 1.28 -6.27
N ALA A 164 -2.47 0.94 -5.62
CA ALA A 164 -2.21 1.32 -4.24
C ALA A 164 -1.34 2.58 -4.19
N ALA A 165 -1.66 3.51 -3.29
CA ALA A 165 -0.81 4.61 -2.89
C ALA A 165 -0.28 4.35 -1.48
N VAL A 166 1.05 4.31 -1.31
CA VAL A 166 1.68 3.88 -0.07
C VAL A 166 2.80 4.84 0.32
N VAL A 167 2.80 5.29 1.57
CA VAL A 167 3.92 6.03 2.15
C VAL A 167 5.08 5.08 2.34
N VAL A 168 6.23 5.41 1.74
CA VAL A 168 7.46 4.64 1.81
C VAL A 168 8.63 5.50 2.30
N HIS A 169 9.68 4.88 2.82
CA HIS A 169 10.91 5.57 3.18
C HIS A 169 12.10 4.62 3.00
N PRO A 170 13.25 5.07 2.46
CA PRO A 170 14.41 4.18 2.21
C PRO A 170 14.87 3.44 3.46
N ASP A 171 14.81 4.07 4.64
CA ASP A 171 15.35 3.58 5.90
C ASP A 171 14.30 3.02 6.87
N GLN A 172 13.02 3.00 6.50
CA GLN A 172 11.94 2.43 7.32
C GLN A 172 11.44 1.14 6.68
N GLU A 173 11.16 0.12 7.49
CA GLU A 173 10.61 -1.15 7.01
C GLU A 173 9.10 -1.03 6.78
N GLU A 174 8.38 -0.43 7.74
CA GLU A 174 6.94 -0.32 7.66
C GLU A 174 6.52 0.68 6.58
N VAL A 175 5.37 0.41 5.97
CA VAL A 175 4.75 1.22 4.92
C VAL A 175 3.28 1.48 5.28
N PHE A 176 2.70 2.61 4.85
CA PHE A 176 1.33 2.95 5.22
C PHE A 176 0.50 3.24 3.98
N THR A 177 -0.55 2.45 3.78
CA THR A 177 -1.47 2.64 2.66
C THR A 177 -2.28 3.92 2.87
N LEU A 178 -2.29 4.78 1.88
CA LEU A 178 -3.11 6.00 1.82
C LEU A 178 -4.42 5.75 1.11
N ASP A 179 -4.41 4.92 0.08
CA ASP A 179 -5.59 4.58 -0.69
C ASP A 179 -5.35 3.36 -1.59
N PHE A 180 -6.45 2.78 -2.07
CA PHE A 180 -6.46 1.74 -3.09
C PHE A 180 -7.58 2.04 -4.09
N GLU A 181 -7.22 2.43 -5.31
CA GLU A 181 -8.15 2.76 -6.40
C GLU A 181 -8.38 1.52 -7.29
N PRO A 182 -9.58 0.98 -7.37
CA PRO A 182 -9.86 -0.17 -8.23
C PRO A 182 -9.80 0.22 -9.72
N ILE A 183 -9.31 -0.69 -10.54
CA ILE A 183 -9.37 -0.60 -12.00
C ILE A 183 -10.54 -1.47 -12.47
N LEU A 184 -11.59 -0.83 -12.94
CA LEU A 184 -12.85 -1.50 -13.28
C LEU A 184 -13.15 -1.33 -14.78
N ASN A 185 -13.99 -2.22 -15.31
CA ASN A 185 -14.53 -2.09 -16.67
C ASN A 185 -15.72 -1.11 -16.70
N ALA A 186 -15.56 0.11 -16.15
CA ALA A 186 -16.70 0.97 -15.85
C ALA A 186 -16.65 2.38 -16.44
N ASP A 187 -15.70 2.70 -17.33
CA ASP A 187 -15.54 4.06 -17.89
C ASP A 187 -16.61 4.47 -18.91
N GLY A 188 -17.73 3.74 -19.02
CA GLY A 188 -18.76 4.03 -20.02
C GLY A 188 -18.26 3.97 -21.47
N SER A 189 -17.00 3.61 -21.69
CA SER A 189 -16.35 3.39 -22.98
C SER A 189 -16.30 1.89 -23.29
N GLN A 190 -16.21 1.54 -24.56
CA GLN A 190 -16.07 0.15 -25.02
C GLN A 190 -14.70 -0.48 -24.69
N LYS A 191 -13.85 0.21 -23.91
CA LYS A 191 -12.51 -0.24 -23.53
C LYS A 191 -12.42 -0.41 -22.02
N ASN A 192 -11.68 -1.42 -21.60
CA ASN A 192 -11.26 -1.56 -20.19
C ASN A 192 -10.63 -0.26 -19.70
N ASP A 193 -10.86 0.08 -18.44
CA ASP A 193 -10.07 1.07 -17.73
C ASP A 193 -8.60 0.64 -17.68
N CYS A 194 -7.71 1.56 -17.40
CA CYS A 194 -6.28 1.30 -17.36
C CYS A 194 -5.65 2.00 -16.15
N GLU A 195 -4.46 1.54 -15.78
CA GLU A 195 -3.69 2.12 -14.68
C GLU A 195 -3.51 3.63 -14.79
N ARG A 196 -3.33 4.18 -16.01
CA ARG A 196 -3.18 5.63 -16.20
C ARG A 196 -4.45 6.42 -15.85
N ASN A 197 -5.63 5.88 -16.15
CA ASN A 197 -6.89 6.53 -15.80
C ASN A 197 -7.16 6.39 -14.29
N ALA A 198 -6.90 5.21 -13.72
CA ALA A 198 -6.99 5.00 -12.28
C ALA A 198 -6.01 5.92 -11.52
N ALA A 199 -4.79 6.14 -12.03
CA ALA A 199 -3.83 7.06 -11.42
C ALA A 199 -4.33 8.51 -11.40
N LYS A 200 -5.05 8.96 -12.44
CA LYS A 200 -5.65 10.30 -12.44
C LYS A 200 -6.66 10.46 -11.31
N ARG A 201 -7.55 9.48 -11.14
CA ARG A 201 -8.56 9.48 -10.06
C ARG A 201 -7.88 9.39 -8.70
N LEU A 202 -6.93 8.47 -8.55
CA LEU A 202 -6.19 8.29 -7.30
C LEU A 202 -5.44 9.56 -6.88
N CYS A 203 -4.73 10.23 -7.79
CA CYS A 203 -4.04 11.49 -7.49
C CYS A 203 -5.02 12.61 -7.13
N GLN A 204 -6.18 12.67 -7.78
CA GLN A 204 -7.23 13.62 -7.42
C GLN A 204 -7.77 13.34 -6.01
N ASP A 205 -8.14 12.09 -5.71
CA ASP A 205 -8.63 11.67 -4.40
C ASP A 205 -7.61 11.92 -3.29
N LEU A 206 -6.32 11.67 -3.55
CA LEU A 206 -5.25 11.99 -2.60
C LEU A 206 -5.13 13.49 -2.35
N HIS A 207 -5.21 14.30 -3.40
CA HIS A 207 -5.15 15.77 -3.27
C HIS A 207 -6.33 16.32 -2.45
N GLU A 208 -7.53 15.83 -2.70
CA GLU A 208 -8.75 16.26 -2.00
C GLU A 208 -8.79 15.75 -0.55
N ARG A 209 -8.38 14.51 -0.31
CA ARG A 209 -8.49 13.83 0.99
C ARG A 209 -7.36 14.18 1.96
N TYR A 210 -6.22 14.58 1.43
CA TYR A 210 -5.02 14.93 2.19
C TYR A 210 -4.48 16.31 1.79
N PRO A 211 -5.22 17.41 2.05
CA PRO A 211 -4.88 18.75 1.54
C PRO A 211 -3.52 19.27 2.02
N ASP A 212 -3.08 18.86 3.21
CA ASP A 212 -1.79 19.25 3.78
C ASP A 212 -0.63 18.38 3.34
N LEU A 213 -0.90 17.31 2.59
CA LEU A 213 0.11 16.38 2.13
C LEU A 213 0.95 17.01 1.01
N LYS A 214 2.26 17.01 1.20
CA LYS A 214 3.23 17.45 0.20
C LYS A 214 4.06 16.24 -0.24
N PRO A 215 3.59 15.46 -1.22
CA PRO A 215 4.27 14.26 -1.62
C PRO A 215 5.44 14.52 -2.56
N ILE A 216 6.36 13.57 -2.56
CA ILE A 216 7.23 13.26 -3.69
C ILE A 216 6.73 11.92 -4.24
N LEU A 217 6.09 11.91 -5.39
CA LEU A 217 5.65 10.66 -6.02
C LEU A 217 6.86 9.89 -6.55
N VAL A 218 6.93 8.61 -6.23
CA VAL A 218 7.96 7.70 -6.72
C VAL A 218 7.28 6.54 -7.46
N GLU A 219 7.38 6.56 -8.79
CA GLU A 219 6.57 5.70 -9.67
C GLU A 219 7.42 5.07 -10.78
N ASP A 220 6.85 4.10 -11.47
CA ASP A 220 7.51 3.43 -12.58
C ASP A 220 7.45 4.24 -13.89
N ALA A 221 8.04 3.71 -14.96
CA ALA A 221 8.11 4.38 -16.25
C ALA A 221 6.76 4.56 -16.97
N LEU A 222 5.70 3.86 -16.54
CA LEU A 222 4.35 4.03 -17.09
C LEU A 222 3.82 5.44 -16.82
N TYR A 223 4.20 6.02 -15.68
CA TYR A 223 3.76 7.33 -15.19
C TYR A 223 4.63 8.48 -15.70
N ALA A 224 5.78 8.21 -16.31
CA ALA A 224 6.63 9.21 -16.92
C ALA A 224 6.04 9.73 -18.25
N ASN A 225 4.84 10.30 -18.19
CA ASN A 225 4.11 10.83 -19.34
C ASN A 225 3.57 12.25 -19.06
N ALA A 226 3.42 13.07 -20.11
CA ALA A 226 3.10 14.47 -19.97
C ALA A 226 1.74 14.74 -19.27
N PRO A 227 0.64 14.04 -19.56
CA PRO A 227 -0.63 14.25 -18.85
C PRO A 227 -0.52 14.03 -17.35
N HIS A 228 0.17 12.98 -16.91
CA HIS A 228 0.36 12.67 -15.48
C HIS A 228 1.23 13.73 -14.81
N ILE A 229 2.38 14.09 -15.43
CA ILE A 229 3.29 15.11 -14.89
C ILE A 229 2.60 16.47 -14.77
N ARG A 230 1.80 16.88 -15.77
CA ARG A 230 1.03 18.13 -15.67
C ARG A 230 0.02 18.10 -14.52
N GLN A 231 -0.67 16.99 -14.30
CA GLN A 231 -1.61 16.85 -13.19
C GLN A 231 -0.92 17.01 -11.83
N ILE A 232 0.13 16.23 -11.57
CA ILE A 232 0.82 16.24 -10.27
C ILE A 232 1.58 17.55 -10.02
N THR A 233 2.16 18.15 -11.04
CA THR A 233 2.78 19.48 -10.93
C THR A 233 1.74 20.59 -10.73
N GLY A 234 0.55 20.44 -11.30
CA GLY A 234 -0.59 21.33 -11.04
C GLY A 234 -1.03 21.34 -9.58
N TYR A 235 -0.85 20.23 -8.86
CA TYR A 235 -1.06 20.15 -7.39
C TYR A 235 0.13 20.66 -6.57
N GLY A 236 1.21 21.09 -7.23
CA GLY A 236 2.46 21.51 -6.56
C GLY A 236 3.27 20.34 -5.98
N TRP A 237 3.04 19.13 -6.44
CA TRP A 237 3.73 17.93 -5.98
C TRP A 237 5.09 17.75 -6.65
N LEU A 238 6.01 17.12 -5.92
CA LEU A 238 7.28 16.68 -6.46
C LEU A 238 7.19 15.24 -6.96
N PHE A 239 8.12 14.87 -7.83
CA PHE A 239 8.18 13.50 -8.34
C PHE A 239 9.62 13.04 -8.63
N VAL A 240 9.81 11.72 -8.58
CA VAL A 240 10.98 10.99 -9.09
C VAL A 240 10.44 9.75 -9.80
N LEU A 241 10.38 9.81 -11.13
CA LEU A 241 9.79 8.77 -11.97
C LEU A 241 10.89 7.99 -12.68
N ASN A 242 10.79 6.67 -12.70
CA ASN A 242 11.67 5.85 -13.50
C ASN A 242 11.46 6.17 -14.99
N VAL A 243 12.54 6.11 -15.76
CA VAL A 243 12.48 6.11 -17.22
C VAL A 243 13.23 4.88 -17.76
N LYS A 244 12.79 4.41 -18.92
CA LYS A 244 13.45 3.31 -19.63
C LYS A 244 13.95 3.83 -20.95
N PRO A 245 15.20 3.56 -21.34
CA PRO A 245 15.78 4.04 -22.60
C PRO A 245 14.87 3.77 -23.80
N ASP A 246 14.36 2.54 -23.92
CA ASP A 246 13.52 2.11 -25.04
C ASP A 246 12.15 2.81 -25.12
N SER A 247 11.65 3.36 -24.01
CA SER A 247 10.36 4.06 -23.95
C SER A 247 10.49 5.58 -23.96
N HIS A 248 11.69 6.11 -23.75
CA HIS A 248 11.96 7.54 -23.61
C HIS A 248 13.16 8.00 -24.46
N GLU A 249 13.20 7.53 -25.71
CA GLU A 249 14.29 7.77 -26.65
C GLU A 249 14.64 9.27 -26.83
N SER A 250 13.64 10.15 -26.79
CA SER A 250 13.86 11.60 -26.86
C SER A 250 14.70 12.11 -25.70
N LEU A 251 14.43 11.67 -24.46
CA LEU A 251 15.23 12.02 -23.28
C LEU A 251 16.66 11.48 -23.39
N GLU A 252 16.81 10.22 -23.80
CA GLU A 252 18.13 9.60 -23.99
C GLU A 252 18.97 10.36 -25.04
N ARG A 253 18.36 10.72 -26.16
CA ARG A 253 19.00 11.50 -27.23
C ARG A 253 19.44 12.89 -26.75
N GLN A 254 18.57 13.59 -26.02
CA GLN A 254 18.90 14.91 -25.44
C GLN A 254 20.01 14.77 -24.39
N PHE A 255 19.97 13.76 -23.52
CA PHE A 255 21.02 13.51 -22.52
C PHE A 255 22.35 13.21 -23.18
N ALA A 256 22.40 12.36 -24.22
CA ALA A 256 23.61 12.06 -24.98
C ALA A 256 24.18 13.32 -25.65
N GLY A 257 23.34 14.16 -26.24
CA GLY A 257 23.76 15.45 -26.84
C GLY A 257 24.34 16.41 -25.80
N ARG A 258 23.70 16.54 -24.64
CA ARG A 258 24.21 17.32 -23.49
C ARG A 258 25.56 16.80 -22.99
N ARG A 259 25.70 15.46 -22.98
CA ARG A 259 26.94 14.79 -22.56
C ARG A 259 28.09 15.07 -23.54
N ALA A 260 27.83 14.97 -24.83
CA ALA A 260 28.80 15.27 -25.89
C ALA A 260 29.26 16.73 -25.86
N SER A 261 28.38 17.67 -25.48
CA SER A 261 28.69 19.09 -25.31
C SER A 261 29.27 19.49 -23.95
N GLY A 262 29.57 18.53 -23.05
CA GLY A 262 30.14 18.79 -21.74
C GLY A 262 29.16 19.41 -20.72
N GLN A 263 27.85 19.40 -21.00
CA GLN A 263 26.82 19.99 -20.14
C GLN A 263 26.25 19.00 -19.08
N VAL A 264 26.63 17.73 -19.16
CA VAL A 264 26.29 16.73 -18.12
C VAL A 264 27.29 16.83 -16.97
N LYS A 265 26.77 16.94 -15.75
CA LYS A 265 27.59 16.91 -14.54
C LYS A 265 27.71 15.49 -14.03
N GLU A 266 28.86 15.17 -13.43
CA GLU A 266 29.17 13.82 -12.94
C GLU A 266 29.68 13.87 -11.49
N LEU A 267 29.40 12.80 -10.74
CA LEU A 267 29.92 12.58 -9.40
C LEU A 267 30.24 11.09 -9.23
N ARG A 268 31.41 10.80 -8.66
CA ARG A 268 31.85 9.43 -8.37
C ARG A 268 32.19 9.32 -6.91
N ILE A 269 31.63 8.33 -6.25
CA ILE A 269 31.87 8.06 -4.81
C ILE A 269 32.14 6.56 -4.67
N THR A 270 33.07 6.22 -3.78
CA THR A 270 33.23 4.83 -3.32
C THR A 270 32.83 4.78 -1.86
N ASP A 271 31.89 3.91 -1.52
CA ASP A 271 31.41 3.75 -0.15
C ASP A 271 32.43 2.97 0.72
N PRO A 272 32.29 2.96 2.06
CA PRO A 272 33.17 2.22 2.96
C PRO A 272 33.17 0.69 2.72
N LYS A 273 32.16 0.16 2.03
CA LYS A 273 32.06 -1.24 1.65
C LYS A 273 32.75 -1.55 0.32
N GLY A 274 33.34 -0.55 -0.35
CA GLY A 274 34.01 -0.69 -1.64
C GLY A 274 33.10 -0.74 -2.85
N ILE A 275 31.83 -0.38 -2.71
CA ILE A 275 30.88 -0.24 -3.83
C ILE A 275 31.10 1.13 -4.47
N LYS A 276 31.19 1.15 -5.81
CA LYS A 276 31.37 2.39 -6.56
C LYS A 276 30.02 2.91 -7.04
N HIS A 277 29.77 4.18 -6.78
CA HIS A 277 28.57 4.93 -7.18
C HIS A 277 28.94 5.98 -8.20
N TYR A 278 28.31 5.94 -9.34
CA TYR A 278 28.44 6.94 -10.40
C TYR A 278 27.11 7.60 -10.67
N TYR A 279 27.09 8.92 -10.61
CA TYR A 279 25.94 9.77 -10.91
C TYR A 279 26.28 10.64 -12.09
N ALA A 280 25.36 10.74 -13.07
CA ALA A 280 25.44 11.70 -14.17
C ALA A 280 24.09 12.35 -14.33
N TRP A 281 24.05 13.70 -14.42
CA TRP A 281 22.79 14.43 -14.46
C TRP A 281 22.85 15.68 -15.30
N THR A 282 21.69 16.09 -15.79
CA THR A 282 21.45 17.39 -16.38
C THR A 282 20.05 17.86 -16.01
N ASN A 283 19.85 19.17 -15.98
CA ASN A 283 18.54 19.76 -15.71
C ASN A 283 17.89 20.25 -16.99
N GLU A 284 16.58 20.45 -16.95
CA GLU A 284 15.81 21.14 -18.01
C GLU A 284 15.88 20.45 -19.38
N LEU A 285 15.60 19.14 -19.41
CA LEU A 285 15.32 18.44 -20.66
C LEU A 285 13.81 18.47 -20.93
N CYS A 286 13.42 18.55 -22.20
CA CYS A 286 12.04 18.34 -22.61
C CYS A 286 11.68 16.87 -22.47
N LEU A 287 10.52 16.55 -21.86
CA LEU A 287 10.08 15.18 -21.67
C LEU A 287 9.97 14.40 -22.99
N CYS A 288 9.38 15.03 -24.00
CA CYS A 288 9.25 14.47 -25.34
C CYS A 288 8.93 15.57 -26.35
N GLU A 289 9.07 15.27 -27.64
CA GLU A 289 8.84 16.20 -28.73
C GLU A 289 7.40 16.74 -28.82
N SER A 290 6.41 15.96 -28.36
CA SER A 290 4.99 16.33 -28.32
C SER A 290 4.58 17.12 -27.06
N ALA A 291 5.49 17.36 -26.12
CA ALA A 291 5.24 18.07 -24.87
C ALA A 291 6.45 18.91 -24.44
N LEU A 292 6.79 19.92 -25.27
CA LEU A 292 7.92 20.81 -25.03
C LEU A 292 7.75 21.72 -23.80
N ASP A 293 6.52 21.90 -23.34
CA ASP A 293 6.15 22.61 -22.12
C ASP A 293 6.46 21.83 -20.83
N VAL A 294 6.70 20.51 -20.93
CA VAL A 294 7.04 19.67 -19.79
C VAL A 294 8.54 19.49 -19.72
N THR A 295 9.19 20.24 -18.84
CA THR A 295 10.62 20.12 -18.58
C THR A 295 10.89 19.27 -17.34
N VAL A 296 11.93 18.46 -17.40
CA VAL A 296 12.34 17.52 -16.34
C VAL A 296 13.84 17.52 -16.14
N ASN A 297 14.29 17.14 -14.96
CA ASN A 297 15.69 16.93 -14.64
C ASN A 297 15.99 15.43 -14.77
N TYR A 298 17.07 15.06 -15.41
CA TYR A 298 17.43 13.68 -15.72
C TYR A 298 18.63 13.22 -14.88
N LEU A 299 18.46 12.09 -14.21
CA LEU A 299 19.49 11.44 -13.40
C LEU A 299 19.77 10.02 -13.89
N LEU A 300 21.00 9.75 -14.26
CA LEU A 300 21.55 8.41 -14.47
C LEU A 300 22.38 8.02 -13.23
N TYR A 301 22.17 6.84 -12.73
CA TYR A 301 22.94 6.27 -11.65
C TYR A 301 23.44 4.86 -12.01
N GLU A 302 24.71 4.60 -11.76
CA GLU A 302 25.31 3.30 -11.90
C GLU A 302 25.95 2.88 -10.56
N GLN A 303 25.69 1.65 -10.17
CA GLN A 303 26.33 1.01 -9.02
C GLN A 303 27.20 -0.13 -9.53
N THR A 304 28.48 -0.11 -9.19
CA THR A 304 29.40 -1.22 -9.45
C THR A 304 29.70 -1.94 -8.13
N ASP A 305 29.32 -3.21 -8.06
CA ASP A 305 29.60 -4.04 -6.88
C ASP A 305 31.07 -4.46 -6.80
N LYS A 306 31.44 -5.20 -5.74
CA LYS A 306 32.82 -5.68 -5.52
C LYS A 306 33.31 -6.65 -6.60
N GLN A 307 32.40 -7.32 -7.28
CA GLN A 307 32.68 -8.25 -8.37
C GLN A 307 32.79 -7.56 -9.73
N GLY A 308 32.60 -6.23 -9.78
CA GLY A 308 32.65 -5.43 -11.00
C GLY A 308 31.34 -5.43 -11.80
N LYS A 309 30.25 -6.02 -11.27
CA LYS A 309 28.95 -5.98 -11.93
C LYS A 309 28.36 -4.58 -11.82
N VAL A 310 27.98 -4.02 -12.96
CA VAL A 310 27.34 -2.71 -13.07
C VAL A 310 25.85 -2.88 -13.15
N THR A 311 25.12 -2.16 -12.29
CA THR A 311 23.65 -2.02 -12.38
C THR A 311 23.33 -0.56 -12.60
N ARG A 312 22.40 -0.29 -13.54
CA ARG A 312 22.05 1.07 -14.00
C ARG A 312 20.57 1.34 -13.74
N TRP A 313 20.29 2.58 -13.33
CA TRP A 313 18.94 3.13 -13.17
C TRP A 313 18.92 4.56 -13.73
N THR A 314 17.75 4.93 -14.23
CA THR A 314 17.49 6.27 -14.74
C THR A 314 16.17 6.81 -14.23
N TRP A 315 16.16 8.09 -13.87
CA TRP A 315 14.99 8.79 -13.37
C TRP A 315 14.87 10.17 -13.96
N ILE A 316 13.63 10.65 -14.04
CA ILE A 316 13.31 12.05 -14.19
C ILE A 316 12.70 12.61 -12.91
N ALA A 317 12.95 13.89 -12.63
CA ALA A 317 12.43 14.57 -11.45
C ALA A 317 12.16 16.04 -11.75
N ASN A 318 11.28 16.67 -10.96
CA ASN A 318 11.18 18.13 -10.92
C ASN A 318 11.99 18.76 -9.78
N ILE A 319 12.73 17.95 -9.03
CA ILE A 319 13.71 18.39 -8.03
C ILE A 319 15.00 18.81 -8.75
N PRO A 320 15.50 20.04 -8.54
CA PRO A 320 16.76 20.48 -9.17
C PRO A 320 17.94 19.58 -8.77
N LEU A 321 18.67 19.07 -9.77
CA LEU A 321 19.80 18.15 -9.57
C LEU A 321 21.11 18.90 -9.42
N ASN A 322 21.84 18.56 -8.38
CA ASN A 322 23.18 19.04 -8.07
C ASN A 322 23.90 17.99 -7.21
N ALA A 323 25.18 18.19 -6.91
CA ALA A 323 26.00 17.23 -6.16
C ALA A 323 25.42 16.86 -4.77
N ARG A 324 24.55 17.71 -4.17
CA ARG A 324 23.91 17.44 -2.88
C ARG A 324 22.56 16.73 -3.00
N SER A 325 21.88 16.85 -4.15
CA SER A 325 20.52 16.31 -4.35
C SER A 325 20.50 14.98 -5.11
N VAL A 326 21.53 14.62 -5.87
CA VAL A 326 21.52 13.40 -6.71
C VAL A 326 21.42 12.11 -5.89
N GLU A 327 22.10 12.02 -4.76
CA GLU A 327 21.98 10.85 -3.88
C GLU A 327 20.59 10.75 -3.23
N PRO A 328 20.03 11.80 -2.60
CA PRO A 328 18.63 11.78 -2.14
C PRO A 328 17.64 11.40 -3.25
N VAL A 329 17.75 11.97 -4.44
CA VAL A 329 16.84 11.63 -5.55
C VAL A 329 16.97 10.16 -5.96
N MET A 330 18.19 9.64 -6.06
CA MET A 330 18.43 8.22 -6.32
C MET A 330 17.81 7.32 -5.24
N ARG A 331 17.99 7.66 -3.97
CA ARG A 331 17.42 6.89 -2.85
C ARG A 331 15.89 6.94 -2.85
N ALA A 332 15.29 8.10 -3.18
CA ALA A 332 13.85 8.23 -3.37
C ALA A 332 13.36 7.33 -4.51
N GLY A 333 13.97 7.39 -5.68
CA GLY A 333 13.60 6.54 -6.82
C GLY A 333 13.73 5.03 -6.52
N ARG A 334 14.75 4.63 -5.75
CA ARG A 334 14.90 3.23 -5.30
C ARG A 334 13.87 2.84 -4.24
N ALA A 335 13.40 3.77 -3.42
CA ALA A 335 12.37 3.49 -2.41
C ALA A 335 11.03 3.06 -3.01
N ARG A 336 10.78 3.31 -4.31
CA ARG A 336 9.60 2.81 -5.03
C ARG A 336 9.40 1.30 -4.84
N TRP A 337 10.47 0.52 -4.86
CA TRP A 337 10.42 -0.94 -4.70
C TRP A 337 9.79 -1.41 -3.38
N LYS A 338 9.65 -0.53 -2.40
CA LYS A 338 9.00 -0.89 -1.14
C LYS A 338 7.51 -1.19 -1.28
N ILE A 339 6.82 -0.58 -2.26
CA ILE A 339 5.41 -0.95 -2.50
C ILE A 339 5.31 -2.40 -2.98
N GLU A 340 6.21 -2.86 -3.84
CA GLU A 340 6.22 -4.24 -4.32
C GLU A 340 6.65 -5.20 -3.19
N ASN A 341 7.75 -4.90 -2.50
CA ASN A 341 8.34 -5.80 -1.51
C ASN A 341 7.59 -5.82 -0.17
N GLU A 342 7.28 -4.65 0.38
CA GLU A 342 6.71 -4.53 1.72
C GLU A 342 5.18 -4.55 1.71
N THR A 343 4.52 -4.18 0.60
CA THR A 343 3.07 -4.21 0.46
C THR A 343 2.62 -5.46 -0.30
N PHE A 344 2.84 -5.52 -1.61
CA PHE A 344 2.24 -6.58 -2.45
C PHE A 344 2.80 -7.96 -2.13
N ASN A 345 4.10 -8.09 -1.96
CA ASN A 345 4.71 -9.36 -1.58
C ASN A 345 4.26 -9.82 -0.18
N THR A 346 4.07 -8.89 0.76
CA THR A 346 3.51 -9.20 2.08
C THR A 346 2.07 -9.69 1.98
N LEU A 347 1.23 -9.00 1.22
CA LEU A 347 -0.17 -9.40 0.99
C LEU A 347 -0.28 -10.77 0.30
N LYS A 348 0.61 -11.06 -0.64
CA LYS A 348 0.61 -12.35 -1.37
C LYS A 348 1.16 -13.51 -0.52
N ASN A 349 2.26 -13.30 0.22
CA ASN A 349 3.09 -14.37 0.75
C ASN A 349 3.17 -14.44 2.29
N GLN A 350 2.60 -13.49 3.04
CA GLN A 350 2.68 -13.44 4.50
C GLN A 350 1.33 -13.65 5.20
N GLY A 351 0.48 -14.55 4.64
CA GLY A 351 -0.73 -15.05 5.26
C GLY A 351 -2.03 -14.34 4.89
N TYR A 352 -2.00 -13.20 4.17
CA TYR A 352 -3.24 -12.56 3.69
C TYR A 352 -3.85 -13.28 2.49
N ASN A 353 -3.04 -14.04 1.73
CA ASN A 353 -3.47 -14.78 0.54
C ASN A 353 -4.18 -13.89 -0.49
N PHE A 354 -3.57 -12.77 -0.85
CA PHE A 354 -4.18 -11.70 -1.66
C PHE A 354 -4.71 -12.18 -3.02
N GLU A 355 -4.08 -13.18 -3.62
CA GLU A 355 -4.49 -13.78 -4.89
C GLU A 355 -5.52 -14.92 -4.72
N HIS A 356 -5.89 -15.24 -3.47
CA HIS A 356 -6.92 -16.24 -3.22
C HIS A 356 -8.32 -15.68 -3.47
N ASN A 357 -9.15 -16.44 -4.16
CA ASN A 357 -10.54 -16.07 -4.40
C ASN A 357 -11.39 -16.29 -3.14
N TYR A 358 -11.44 -15.31 -2.25
CA TYR A 358 -12.32 -15.32 -1.08
C TYR A 358 -13.82 -15.19 -1.45
N GLY A 359 -14.11 -14.72 -2.65
CA GLY A 359 -15.43 -14.54 -3.21
C GLY A 359 -15.38 -13.45 -4.27
N HIS A 360 -15.90 -13.77 -5.45
CA HIS A 360 -15.84 -12.84 -6.58
C HIS A 360 -17.08 -11.90 -6.61
N GLY A 361 -18.28 -12.45 -6.34
CA GLY A 361 -19.53 -11.71 -6.45
C GLY A 361 -19.94 -11.38 -7.88
N GLN A 362 -20.93 -10.52 -8.00
CA GLN A 362 -21.43 -10.01 -9.29
C GLN A 362 -21.18 -8.51 -9.47
N GLN A 363 -20.84 -7.80 -8.38
CA GLN A 363 -20.66 -6.35 -8.35
C GLN A 363 -19.31 -5.97 -7.71
N ASN A 364 -19.29 -5.74 -6.40
CA ASN A 364 -18.17 -5.13 -5.70
C ASN A 364 -17.42 -6.07 -4.74
N LEU A 365 -17.88 -7.31 -4.54
CA LEU A 365 -17.36 -8.18 -3.48
C LEU A 365 -15.83 -8.32 -3.54
N ALA A 366 -15.27 -8.58 -4.73
CA ALA A 366 -13.82 -8.73 -4.89
C ALA A 366 -13.06 -7.46 -4.46
N THR A 367 -13.54 -6.29 -4.86
CA THR A 367 -12.95 -4.98 -4.51
C THR A 367 -13.10 -4.68 -3.02
N VAL A 368 -14.27 -4.93 -2.43
CA VAL A 368 -14.55 -4.70 -1.01
C VAL A 368 -13.63 -5.57 -0.14
N LEU A 369 -13.49 -6.85 -0.50
CA LEU A 369 -12.58 -7.76 0.21
C LEU A 369 -11.10 -7.33 0.08
N ALA A 370 -10.67 -6.88 -1.09
CA ALA A 370 -9.34 -6.33 -1.28
C ALA A 370 -9.09 -5.10 -0.39
N LEU A 371 -10.04 -4.15 -0.32
CA LEU A 371 -9.94 -2.97 0.55
C LEU A 371 -9.87 -3.34 2.04
N LEU A 372 -10.68 -4.29 2.50
CA LEU A 372 -10.65 -4.77 3.89
C LEU A 372 -9.32 -5.47 4.21
N MET A 373 -8.74 -6.18 3.24
CA MET A 373 -7.41 -6.78 3.38
C MET A 373 -6.32 -5.71 3.48
N PHE A 374 -6.35 -4.67 2.64
CA PHE A 374 -5.44 -3.53 2.75
C PHE A 374 -5.60 -2.76 4.07
N LEU A 375 -6.83 -2.63 4.61
CA LEU A 375 -7.05 -2.05 5.93
C LEU A 375 -6.42 -2.90 7.03
N ALA A 376 -6.59 -4.23 6.99
CA ALA A 376 -5.96 -5.15 7.95
C ALA A 376 -4.43 -5.09 7.86
N PHE A 377 -3.89 -5.03 6.65
CA PHE A 377 -2.45 -4.83 6.42
C PHE A 377 -1.97 -3.50 7.01
N THR A 378 -2.70 -2.41 6.79
CA THR A 378 -2.34 -1.08 7.32
C THR A 378 -2.33 -1.08 8.84
N VAL A 379 -3.32 -1.71 9.49
CA VAL A 379 -3.33 -1.89 10.96
C VAL A 379 -2.10 -2.66 11.41
N ASP A 380 -1.74 -3.76 10.74
CA ASP A 380 -0.55 -4.54 11.09
C ASP A 380 0.75 -3.73 10.94
N GLN A 381 0.88 -2.89 9.91
CA GLN A 381 2.01 -1.98 9.77
C GLN A 381 2.07 -0.94 10.90
N MET A 382 0.91 -0.41 11.31
CA MET A 382 0.81 0.54 12.41
C MET A 382 1.22 -0.08 13.75
N ILE A 383 0.71 -1.27 14.08
CA ILE A 383 1.09 -1.96 15.33
C ILE A 383 2.54 -2.42 15.32
N GLN A 384 3.05 -2.86 14.18
CA GLN A 384 4.48 -3.19 14.03
C GLN A 384 5.36 -1.98 14.32
N ARG A 385 4.96 -0.81 13.86
CA ARG A 385 5.71 0.43 14.09
C ARG A 385 5.58 0.94 15.52
N CYS A 386 4.40 0.91 16.11
CA CYS A 386 4.07 1.66 17.31
C CYS A 386 3.92 0.81 18.56
N TRP A 387 3.29 -0.36 18.46
CA TRP A 387 2.91 -1.15 19.62
C TRP A 387 4.06 -1.97 20.17
N ARG A 388 4.51 -1.59 21.36
CA ARG A 388 5.68 -2.17 22.02
C ARG A 388 5.54 -3.66 22.29
N VAL A 389 4.39 -4.10 22.83
CA VAL A 389 4.12 -5.53 23.14
C VAL A 389 4.23 -6.35 21.86
N PHE A 390 3.60 -5.92 20.75
CA PHE A 390 3.74 -6.60 19.46
C PHE A 390 5.20 -6.75 19.04
N ARG A 391 5.99 -5.67 19.10
CA ARG A 391 7.41 -5.72 18.68
C ARG A 391 8.24 -6.66 19.52
N GLN A 392 8.03 -6.69 20.84
CA GLN A 392 8.75 -7.57 21.76
C GLN A 392 8.39 -9.05 21.51
N VAL A 393 7.10 -9.36 21.40
CA VAL A 393 6.62 -10.71 21.09
C VAL A 393 7.12 -11.17 19.72
N ARG A 394 7.01 -10.30 18.70
CA ARG A 394 7.51 -10.59 17.35
C ARG A 394 9.03 -10.87 17.34
N GLY A 395 9.80 -10.09 18.10
CA GLY A 395 11.25 -10.28 18.25
C GLY A 395 11.60 -11.64 18.87
N GLY A 396 10.87 -12.05 19.92
CA GLY A 396 11.08 -13.34 20.60
C GLY A 396 10.72 -14.54 19.71
N LEU A 397 9.69 -14.42 18.86
CA LEU A 397 9.25 -15.50 17.98
C LEU A 397 10.04 -15.62 16.67
N ARG A 398 10.91 -14.67 16.35
CA ARG A 398 11.80 -14.62 15.19
C ARG A 398 11.10 -14.47 13.82
N THR A 399 9.95 -15.09 13.57
CA THR A 399 9.24 -15.03 12.28
C THR A 399 7.79 -14.57 12.41
N LYS A 400 7.27 -13.83 11.42
CA LYS A 400 5.86 -13.42 11.36
C LYS A 400 4.93 -14.64 11.23
N ALA A 401 5.33 -15.66 10.46
CA ALA A 401 4.56 -16.88 10.31
C ALA A 401 4.27 -17.56 11.67
N LYS A 402 5.31 -17.74 12.50
CA LYS A 402 5.16 -18.31 13.84
C LYS A 402 4.26 -17.45 14.72
N LEU A 403 4.37 -16.13 14.64
CA LEU A 403 3.50 -15.22 15.38
C LEU A 403 2.03 -15.44 15.02
N TRP A 404 1.70 -15.43 13.73
CA TRP A 404 0.32 -15.62 13.28
C TRP A 404 -0.23 -17.01 13.61
N ASP A 405 0.60 -18.06 13.56
CA ASP A 405 0.20 -19.41 14.00
C ASP A 405 -0.13 -19.44 15.49
N MET A 406 0.68 -18.78 16.33
CA MET A 406 0.39 -18.69 17.76
C MET A 406 -0.86 -17.88 18.06
N VAL A 407 -1.05 -16.74 17.39
CA VAL A 407 -2.28 -15.94 17.52
C VAL A 407 -3.51 -16.80 17.20
N ARG A 408 -3.54 -17.47 16.04
CA ARG A 408 -4.66 -18.34 15.66
C ARG A 408 -4.87 -19.51 16.61
N SER A 409 -3.79 -20.15 17.05
CA SER A 409 -3.89 -21.29 17.97
C SER A 409 -4.51 -20.90 19.31
N LEU A 410 -4.03 -19.83 19.92
CA LEU A 410 -4.59 -19.33 21.17
C LEU A 410 -6.03 -18.82 21.00
N PHE A 411 -6.30 -18.14 19.89
CA PHE A 411 -7.63 -17.63 19.58
C PHE A 411 -8.70 -18.75 19.51
N LYS A 412 -8.28 -19.98 19.10
CA LYS A 412 -9.15 -21.16 19.01
C LYS A 412 -9.43 -21.82 20.36
N VAL A 413 -8.47 -21.81 21.28
CA VAL A 413 -8.53 -22.65 22.48
C VAL A 413 -8.79 -21.87 23.77
N GLN A 414 -8.53 -20.58 23.79
CA GLN A 414 -8.64 -19.74 24.98
C GLN A 414 -9.42 -18.45 24.70
N GLN A 415 -10.16 -17.96 25.70
CA GLN A 415 -10.88 -16.69 25.62
C GLN A 415 -9.99 -15.54 26.09
N PHE A 416 -10.03 -14.43 25.35
CA PHE A 416 -9.30 -13.19 25.66
C PHE A 416 -10.23 -11.98 25.63
N PRO A 417 -10.11 -11.06 26.60
CA PRO A 417 -10.88 -9.81 26.57
C PRO A 417 -10.38 -8.81 25.53
N THR A 418 -9.08 -8.84 25.20
CA THR A 418 -8.41 -7.93 24.28
C THR A 418 -7.30 -8.62 23.50
N MET A 419 -6.87 -8.05 22.38
CA MET A 419 -5.69 -8.53 21.65
C MET A 419 -4.42 -8.35 22.50
N ASP A 420 -4.32 -7.31 23.33
CA ASP A 420 -3.20 -7.12 24.25
C ASP A 420 -3.05 -8.29 25.22
N ALA A 421 -4.15 -8.77 25.80
CA ALA A 421 -4.13 -9.95 26.68
C ALA A 421 -3.64 -11.21 25.96
N LEU A 422 -4.04 -11.42 24.69
CA LEU A 422 -3.57 -12.53 23.89
C LEU A 422 -2.06 -12.43 23.61
N TYR A 423 -1.54 -11.26 23.24
CA TYR A 423 -0.11 -11.08 22.99
C TYR A 423 0.73 -11.25 24.27
N ARG A 424 0.23 -10.82 25.42
CA ARG A 424 0.89 -11.07 26.73
C ARG A 424 0.94 -12.56 27.06
N GLN A 425 -0.13 -13.29 26.78
CA GLN A 425 -0.12 -14.74 26.95
C GLN A 425 0.91 -15.43 26.04
N ILE A 426 1.10 -14.94 24.79
CA ILE A 426 2.19 -15.44 23.93
C ILE A 426 3.56 -15.13 24.56
N ALA A 427 3.74 -13.94 25.12
CA ALA A 427 4.98 -13.57 25.78
C ALA A 427 5.29 -14.51 26.96
N ASP A 428 4.30 -14.79 27.79
CA ASP A 428 4.43 -15.71 28.93
C ASP A 428 4.80 -17.13 28.48
N LEU A 429 4.14 -17.65 27.41
CA LEU A 429 4.41 -18.98 26.87
C LEU A 429 5.83 -19.16 26.30
N TYR A 430 6.48 -18.09 25.94
CA TYR A 430 7.82 -18.10 25.32
C TYR A 430 8.87 -17.41 26.18
N ASP A 431 8.59 -17.13 27.45
CA ASP A 431 9.48 -16.45 28.40
C ASP A 431 10.03 -15.12 27.86
N ILE A 432 9.19 -14.39 27.08
CA ILE A 432 9.52 -13.10 26.50
C ILE A 432 9.24 -12.01 27.52
N GLN A 433 10.29 -11.35 27.99
CA GLN A 433 10.12 -10.25 28.94
C GLN A 433 9.53 -9.01 28.23
N LEU A 434 8.38 -8.57 28.74
CA LEU A 434 7.74 -7.32 28.34
C LEU A 434 8.21 -6.22 29.29
N CYS A 435 8.99 -5.26 28.76
CA CYS A 435 9.51 -4.14 29.56
C CYS A 435 8.60 -2.92 29.52
#